data_e81d8a5c539519081ee8b22d7c9507bd
#
_entry.id   e81d8a5c539519081ee8b22d7c9507bd
#
_cell.length_a   1.000
_cell.length_b   1.000
_cell.length_c   1.000
_cell.angle_alpha   90.00
_cell.angle_beta   90.00
_cell.angle_gamma   90.00
#
_symmetry.space_group_name_H-M   'P 1'
#
loop_
_entity.id
_entity.type
_entity.pdbx_description
1 polymer ?
#
loop_
_entity_poly.entity_id
_entity_poly.type
_entity_poly.pdbx_seq_one_letter_code
_entity_poly.pdbx_strand_id
1 'polypeptide(L)'
;MHVTAIIAAGGRGQRFGGARPKQLLALDSRTLLEWSVDAFLAHPSIDEVVVSLPAEIAQDPPPYLRSASKPLRIVAGGARRQDSVSNAFAAAAAASDLFLIHDAARPFVSADLIDRTIAAAAAHGAAIAAIAASDTVKRVRPWAARPWSAASAGLDHVVQETLDRETIFLAQTPQGFRRDVLAAAVALGQSGVEATDEAALAERAGHPVHLVAGDANNIKITTAEDLDAARRRMRPARTGRAGLGYDLHRLVSGRPLILGGVTIPSERGALGYSDADVVCHAVTDAILGAAALGDIGRHFPDSDPRWKDARSLDLLRQTVTMATDRGFEVGNVDVTVMLESPKLRDHIDPIRQSLATVLGIDADRISVKAKTNEGVDAIGRGEAIAAQAIALLRRV
;
A
#
# COMPACT_ATOMS: atom_id res chain seq x y z
N MET A 1 -1.87 -30.53 -21.12
CA MET A 1 -2.56 -30.56 -19.82
C MET A 1 -3.43 -29.33 -19.73
N HIS A 2 -4.74 -29.51 -19.61
CA HIS A 2 -5.68 -28.39 -19.49
C HIS A 2 -5.92 -28.08 -18.01
N VAL A 3 -5.67 -26.85 -17.60
CA VAL A 3 -5.76 -26.40 -16.20
C VAL A 3 -6.92 -25.43 -16.01
N THR A 4 -7.85 -25.79 -15.13
CA THR A 4 -8.98 -24.94 -14.75
C THR A 4 -8.78 -24.37 -13.35
N ALA A 5 -8.91 -23.06 -13.20
CA ALA A 5 -8.95 -22.40 -11.90
C ALA A 5 -10.40 -22.23 -11.43
N ILE A 6 -10.70 -22.67 -10.20
CA ILE A 6 -11.98 -22.46 -9.54
C ILE A 6 -11.80 -21.37 -8.48
N ILE A 7 -12.46 -20.24 -8.66
CA ILE A 7 -12.44 -19.14 -7.70
C ILE A 7 -13.66 -19.24 -6.79
N ALA A 8 -13.42 -19.64 -5.53
CA ALA A 8 -14.47 -19.82 -4.54
C ALA A 8 -14.88 -18.46 -3.94
N ALA A 9 -15.99 -17.92 -4.42
CA ALA A 9 -16.56 -16.64 -4.02
C ALA A 9 -18.04 -16.71 -3.61
N GLY A 10 -18.61 -17.92 -3.39
CA GLY A 10 -20.02 -18.14 -3.06
C GLY A 10 -20.46 -17.74 -1.64
N GLY A 11 -19.51 -17.47 -0.72
CA GLY A 11 -19.81 -17.16 0.67
C GLY A 11 -20.36 -15.75 0.89
N ARG A 12 -21.33 -15.61 1.82
CA ARG A 12 -21.94 -14.31 2.18
C ARG A 12 -21.10 -13.44 3.12
N GLY A 13 -19.96 -13.93 3.61
CA GLY A 13 -19.02 -13.12 4.42
C GLY A 13 -19.56 -12.66 5.77
N GLN A 14 -20.37 -13.42 6.46
CA GLN A 14 -21.08 -13.05 7.72
C GLN A 14 -20.17 -12.46 8.82
N ARG A 15 -18.90 -12.83 8.87
CA ARG A 15 -17.92 -12.32 9.83
C ARG A 15 -17.51 -10.87 9.59
N PHE A 16 -17.79 -10.29 8.43
CA PHE A 16 -17.44 -8.91 8.08
C PHE A 16 -18.51 -7.88 8.48
N GLY A 17 -19.74 -8.32 8.84
CA GLY A 17 -20.81 -7.49 9.40
C GLY A 17 -21.43 -6.46 8.44
N GLY A 18 -21.13 -6.49 7.14
CA GLY A 18 -21.60 -5.52 6.16
C GLY A 18 -22.71 -6.02 5.23
N ALA A 19 -23.47 -5.08 4.62
CA ALA A 19 -24.51 -5.37 3.65
C ALA A 19 -23.98 -5.92 2.30
N ARG A 20 -22.67 -5.71 1.98
CA ARG A 20 -22.03 -6.20 0.77
C ARG A 20 -21.26 -7.50 1.04
N PRO A 21 -21.32 -8.48 0.12
CA PRO A 21 -20.47 -9.67 0.19
C PRO A 21 -18.99 -9.28 0.23
N LYS A 22 -18.22 -9.91 1.12
CA LYS A 22 -16.82 -9.60 1.39
C LYS A 22 -15.94 -9.54 0.13
N GLN A 23 -16.15 -10.49 -0.79
CA GLN A 23 -15.37 -10.56 -2.04
C GLN A 23 -15.56 -9.38 -2.98
N LEU A 24 -16.62 -8.59 -2.80
CA LEU A 24 -16.89 -7.36 -3.55
C LEU A 24 -16.43 -6.08 -2.83
N LEU A 25 -15.72 -6.21 -1.72
CA LEU A 25 -15.10 -5.06 -1.06
C LEU A 25 -13.94 -4.53 -1.90
N ALA A 26 -13.84 -3.21 -1.95
CA ALA A 26 -12.77 -2.54 -2.67
C ALA A 26 -11.44 -2.64 -1.92
N LEU A 27 -10.43 -3.08 -2.64
CA LEU A 27 -9.03 -3.04 -2.29
C LEU A 27 -8.34 -2.14 -3.32
N ASP A 28 -8.12 -0.87 -2.96
CA ASP A 28 -7.77 0.19 -3.88
C ASP A 28 -8.86 0.37 -4.98
N SER A 29 -8.50 0.43 -6.24
CA SER A 29 -9.42 0.66 -7.37
C SER A 29 -10.21 -0.58 -7.82
N ARG A 30 -9.94 -1.78 -7.27
CA ARG A 30 -10.54 -3.06 -7.67
C ARG A 30 -11.15 -3.80 -6.49
N THR A 31 -12.04 -4.77 -6.77
CA THR A 31 -12.57 -5.64 -5.71
C THR A 31 -11.60 -6.79 -5.37
N LEU A 32 -11.73 -7.39 -4.18
CA LEU A 32 -10.96 -8.60 -3.81
C LEU A 32 -11.14 -9.72 -4.85
N LEU A 33 -12.36 -9.90 -5.33
CA LEU A 33 -12.67 -10.88 -6.37
C LEU A 33 -11.94 -10.58 -7.67
N GLU A 34 -11.94 -9.33 -8.11
CA GLU A 34 -11.27 -8.89 -9.34
C GLU A 34 -9.77 -9.16 -9.27
N TRP A 35 -9.11 -8.80 -8.16
CA TRP A 35 -7.69 -9.11 -7.95
C TRP A 35 -7.41 -10.60 -8.05
N SER A 36 -8.22 -11.43 -7.38
CA SER A 36 -8.03 -12.88 -7.39
C SER A 36 -8.30 -13.49 -8.76
N VAL A 37 -9.34 -13.05 -9.48
CA VAL A 37 -9.68 -13.58 -10.83
C VAL A 37 -8.60 -13.18 -11.84
N ASP A 38 -8.17 -11.91 -11.83
CA ASP A 38 -7.16 -11.40 -12.75
C ASP A 38 -5.82 -12.13 -12.64
N ALA A 39 -5.42 -12.53 -11.43
CA ALA A 39 -4.19 -13.29 -11.23
C ALA A 39 -4.20 -14.63 -12.00
N PHE A 40 -5.34 -15.32 -12.06
CA PHE A 40 -5.49 -16.58 -12.80
C PHE A 40 -5.74 -16.35 -14.29
N LEU A 41 -6.50 -15.32 -14.67
CA LEU A 41 -6.71 -14.98 -16.08
C LEU A 41 -5.40 -14.55 -16.77
N ALA A 42 -4.54 -13.84 -16.07
CA ALA A 42 -3.23 -13.41 -16.59
C ALA A 42 -2.21 -14.56 -16.65
N HIS A 43 -2.41 -15.65 -15.91
CA HIS A 43 -1.41 -16.71 -15.78
C HIS A 43 -1.36 -17.60 -17.03
N PRO A 44 -0.19 -17.80 -17.69
CA PRO A 44 -0.10 -18.52 -18.96
C PRO A 44 -0.54 -20.00 -18.87
N SER A 45 -0.31 -20.67 -17.74
CA SER A 45 -0.64 -22.08 -17.55
C SER A 45 -2.11 -22.34 -17.17
N ILE A 46 -2.95 -21.32 -17.09
CA ILE A 46 -4.40 -21.46 -16.82
C ILE A 46 -5.16 -21.35 -18.15
N ASP A 47 -5.97 -22.33 -18.46
CA ASP A 47 -6.75 -22.38 -19.71
C ASP A 47 -8.18 -21.90 -19.51
N GLU A 48 -8.77 -22.11 -18.33
CA GLU A 48 -10.14 -21.74 -18.00
C GLU A 48 -10.25 -21.26 -16.56
N VAL A 49 -11.16 -20.31 -16.31
CA VAL A 49 -11.52 -19.87 -14.96
C VAL A 49 -13.01 -20.12 -14.72
N VAL A 50 -13.36 -20.74 -13.60
CA VAL A 50 -14.74 -20.88 -13.15
C VAL A 50 -14.92 -20.15 -11.82
N VAL A 51 -15.86 -19.20 -11.78
CA VAL A 51 -16.11 -18.38 -10.59
C VAL A 51 -17.44 -18.79 -9.98
N SER A 52 -17.43 -19.22 -8.72
CA SER A 52 -18.67 -19.47 -7.98
C SER A 52 -19.05 -18.22 -7.19
N LEU A 53 -20.26 -17.67 -7.43
CA LEU A 53 -20.79 -16.46 -6.80
C LEU A 53 -22.08 -16.76 -6.03
N PRO A 54 -22.47 -15.94 -5.04
CA PRO A 54 -23.83 -15.98 -4.51
C PRO A 54 -24.85 -15.91 -5.65
N ALA A 55 -25.95 -16.64 -5.54
CA ALA A 55 -26.90 -16.82 -6.63
C ALA A 55 -27.42 -15.51 -7.21
N GLU A 56 -27.64 -14.53 -6.35
CA GLU A 56 -28.12 -13.19 -6.72
C GLU A 56 -27.08 -12.42 -7.59
N ILE A 57 -25.79 -12.61 -7.30
CA ILE A 57 -24.68 -11.97 -8.04
C ILE A 57 -24.35 -12.75 -9.31
N ALA A 58 -24.53 -14.08 -9.30
CA ALA A 58 -24.30 -14.90 -10.48
C ALA A 58 -25.29 -14.59 -11.63
N GLN A 59 -26.50 -14.11 -11.31
CA GLN A 59 -27.50 -13.69 -12.30
C GLN A 59 -27.12 -12.37 -12.99
N ASP A 60 -26.50 -11.44 -12.26
CA ASP A 60 -25.99 -10.16 -12.79
C ASP A 60 -24.57 -9.92 -12.29
N PRO A 61 -23.58 -10.61 -12.87
CA PRO A 61 -22.20 -10.53 -12.40
C PRO A 61 -21.53 -9.20 -12.74
N PRO A 62 -20.53 -8.78 -11.93
CA PRO A 62 -19.75 -7.58 -12.21
C PRO A 62 -19.21 -7.53 -13.64
N PRO A 63 -19.19 -6.36 -14.29
CA PRO A 63 -18.82 -6.22 -15.70
C PRO A 63 -17.44 -6.78 -16.05
N TYR A 64 -16.46 -6.69 -15.16
CA TYR A 64 -15.12 -7.22 -15.39
C TYR A 64 -15.07 -8.75 -15.57
N LEU A 65 -16.07 -9.49 -15.07
CA LEU A 65 -16.18 -10.94 -15.31
C LEU A 65 -16.78 -11.28 -16.68
N ARG A 66 -17.35 -10.30 -17.40
CA ARG A 66 -17.96 -10.51 -18.74
C ARG A 66 -16.97 -10.32 -19.89
N SER A 67 -15.82 -9.67 -19.63
CA SER A 67 -14.81 -9.31 -20.62
C SER A 67 -13.47 -9.98 -20.34
N ALA A 68 -13.49 -11.26 -20.01
CA ALA A 68 -12.29 -12.01 -19.66
C ALA A 68 -11.42 -12.33 -20.90
N SER A 69 -10.11 -12.34 -20.73
CA SER A 69 -9.12 -12.66 -21.76
C SER A 69 -9.06 -14.17 -22.08
N LYS A 70 -9.65 -15.01 -21.23
CA LYS A 70 -9.71 -16.48 -21.35
C LYS A 70 -11.14 -16.97 -21.12
N PRO A 71 -11.47 -18.22 -21.46
CA PRO A 71 -12.73 -18.84 -21.10
C PRO A 71 -13.04 -18.66 -19.62
N LEU A 72 -14.13 -17.96 -19.30
CA LEU A 72 -14.60 -17.72 -17.95
C LEU A 72 -16.05 -18.15 -17.83
N ARG A 73 -16.35 -18.96 -16.82
CA ARG A 73 -17.71 -19.41 -16.49
C ARG A 73 -18.08 -18.90 -15.11
N ILE A 74 -19.34 -18.55 -14.95
CA ILE A 74 -19.91 -18.11 -13.69
C ILE A 74 -20.99 -19.11 -13.29
N VAL A 75 -20.92 -19.57 -12.04
CA VAL A 75 -21.89 -20.50 -11.47
C VAL A 75 -22.44 -19.97 -10.15
N ALA A 76 -23.66 -20.34 -9.82
CA ALA A 76 -24.18 -20.10 -8.49
C ALA A 76 -23.46 -20.97 -7.46
N GLY A 77 -23.00 -20.38 -6.37
CA GLY A 77 -22.46 -21.10 -5.22
C GLY A 77 -23.55 -21.87 -4.47
N GLY A 78 -23.12 -22.80 -3.64
CA GLY A 78 -24.00 -23.57 -2.77
C GLY A 78 -24.07 -23.01 -1.34
N ALA A 79 -24.76 -23.78 -0.47
CA ALA A 79 -24.90 -23.38 0.94
C ALA A 79 -23.57 -23.40 1.70
N ARG A 80 -22.70 -24.36 1.39
CA ARG A 80 -21.36 -24.51 1.96
C ARG A 80 -20.30 -24.18 0.92
N ARG A 81 -19.05 -23.94 1.36
CA ARG A 81 -17.92 -23.70 0.45
C ARG A 81 -17.69 -24.89 -0.48
N GLN A 82 -17.72 -26.11 0.04
CA GLN A 82 -17.58 -27.34 -0.73
C GLN A 82 -18.67 -27.51 -1.80
N ASP A 83 -19.91 -27.09 -1.53
CA ASP A 83 -21.00 -27.13 -2.52
C ASP A 83 -20.73 -26.15 -3.67
N SER A 84 -20.17 -24.98 -3.36
CA SER A 84 -19.77 -23.98 -4.35
C SER A 84 -18.66 -24.50 -5.26
N VAL A 85 -17.69 -25.23 -4.71
CA VAL A 85 -16.62 -25.88 -5.49
C VAL A 85 -17.17 -27.04 -6.31
N SER A 86 -18.09 -27.85 -5.77
CA SER A 86 -18.78 -28.93 -6.50
C SER A 86 -19.51 -28.39 -7.73
N ASN A 87 -20.25 -27.28 -7.60
CA ASN A 87 -20.96 -26.65 -8.71
C ASN A 87 -19.98 -26.16 -9.78
N ALA A 88 -18.88 -25.55 -9.37
CA ALA A 88 -17.83 -25.06 -10.28
C ALA A 88 -17.11 -26.22 -10.99
N PHE A 89 -16.81 -27.30 -10.29
CA PHE A 89 -16.21 -28.51 -10.87
C PHE A 89 -17.11 -29.14 -11.94
N ALA A 90 -18.41 -29.24 -11.67
CA ALA A 90 -19.38 -29.76 -12.63
C ALA A 90 -19.53 -28.88 -13.88
N ALA A 91 -19.32 -27.58 -13.77
CA ALA A 91 -19.42 -26.63 -14.87
C ALA A 91 -18.11 -26.48 -15.68
N ALA A 92 -16.98 -26.97 -15.18
CA ALA A 92 -15.69 -26.86 -15.85
C ALA A 92 -15.64 -27.70 -17.14
N ALA A 93 -14.71 -27.33 -18.04
CA ALA A 93 -14.53 -28.05 -19.30
C ALA A 93 -14.23 -29.52 -19.07
N ALA A 94 -14.83 -30.39 -19.90
CA ALA A 94 -14.60 -31.83 -19.85
C ALA A 94 -13.10 -32.19 -20.08
N ALA A 95 -12.38 -31.34 -20.82
CA ALA A 95 -10.96 -31.50 -21.11
C ALA A 95 -10.03 -31.12 -19.94
N SER A 96 -10.55 -30.58 -18.83
CA SER A 96 -9.71 -30.16 -17.71
C SER A 96 -9.06 -31.39 -17.04
N ASP A 97 -7.73 -31.39 -17.03
CA ASP A 97 -6.93 -32.45 -16.39
C ASP A 97 -6.63 -32.13 -14.93
N LEU A 98 -6.44 -30.83 -14.64
CA LEU A 98 -6.02 -30.33 -13.34
C LEU A 98 -6.85 -29.11 -12.92
N PHE A 99 -7.13 -29.03 -11.65
CA PHE A 99 -7.91 -27.96 -11.04
C PHE A 99 -7.12 -27.23 -9.96
N LEU A 100 -7.20 -25.90 -9.97
CA LEU A 100 -6.71 -25.06 -8.87
C LEU A 100 -7.91 -24.42 -8.17
N ILE A 101 -8.10 -24.66 -6.89
CA ILE A 101 -9.14 -24.04 -6.09
C ILE A 101 -8.55 -22.88 -5.32
N HIS A 102 -9.10 -21.69 -5.50
CA HIS A 102 -8.60 -20.47 -4.87
C HIS A 102 -9.71 -19.67 -4.19
N ASP A 103 -9.43 -19.19 -2.98
CA ASP A 103 -10.34 -18.30 -2.25
C ASP A 103 -10.28 -16.87 -2.83
N ALA A 104 -11.42 -16.33 -3.26
CA ALA A 104 -11.53 -14.94 -3.73
C ALA A 104 -11.09 -13.88 -2.70
N ALA A 105 -10.91 -14.28 -1.45
CA ALA A 105 -10.43 -13.43 -0.37
C ALA A 105 -8.90 -13.41 -0.21
N ARG A 106 -8.14 -13.98 -1.13
CA ARG A 106 -6.67 -13.96 -1.18
C ARG A 106 -6.17 -13.24 -2.44
N PRO A 107 -6.25 -11.90 -2.47
CA PRO A 107 -5.98 -11.12 -3.68
C PRO A 107 -4.50 -11.07 -4.09
N PHE A 108 -3.59 -11.60 -3.27
CA PHE A 108 -2.13 -11.48 -3.46
C PHE A 108 -1.45 -12.79 -3.85
N VAL A 109 -2.16 -13.70 -4.49
CA VAL A 109 -1.54 -14.91 -5.03
C VAL A 109 -0.53 -14.56 -6.11
N SER A 110 0.70 -15.09 -6.01
CA SER A 110 1.75 -14.87 -7.01
C SER A 110 1.71 -15.92 -8.13
N ALA A 111 2.20 -15.54 -9.31
CA ALA A 111 2.33 -16.45 -10.44
C ALA A 111 3.23 -17.66 -10.08
N ASP A 112 4.34 -17.43 -9.38
CA ASP A 112 5.23 -18.49 -8.91
C ASP A 112 4.51 -19.50 -7.98
N LEU A 113 3.62 -19.04 -7.09
CA LEU A 113 2.85 -19.94 -6.24
C LEU A 113 1.84 -20.77 -7.04
N ILE A 114 1.23 -20.19 -8.07
CA ILE A 114 0.36 -20.90 -9.01
C ILE A 114 1.16 -21.98 -9.74
N ASP A 115 2.31 -21.66 -10.32
CA ASP A 115 3.17 -22.61 -11.03
C ASP A 115 3.62 -23.77 -10.16
N ARG A 116 4.11 -23.49 -8.95
CA ARG A 116 4.52 -24.55 -8.00
C ARG A 116 3.38 -25.46 -7.59
N THR A 117 2.19 -24.91 -7.41
CA THR A 117 1.01 -25.70 -7.07
C THR A 117 0.55 -26.58 -8.24
N ILE A 118 0.59 -26.07 -9.48
CA ILE A 118 0.30 -26.86 -10.70
C ILE A 118 1.30 -28.02 -10.82
N ALA A 119 2.60 -27.74 -10.73
CA ALA A 119 3.64 -28.72 -10.87
C ALA A 119 3.52 -29.86 -9.82
N ALA A 120 3.29 -29.51 -8.56
CA ALA A 120 3.15 -30.48 -7.48
C ALA A 120 1.86 -31.30 -7.61
N ALA A 121 0.73 -30.69 -7.96
CA ALA A 121 -0.53 -31.40 -8.17
C ALA A 121 -0.46 -32.34 -9.39
N ALA A 122 0.20 -31.93 -10.47
CA ALA A 122 0.43 -32.80 -11.65
C ALA A 122 1.28 -34.00 -11.29
N ALA A 123 2.34 -33.82 -10.49
CA ALA A 123 3.23 -34.90 -10.09
C ALA A 123 2.59 -35.88 -9.07
N HIS A 124 1.86 -35.37 -8.10
CA HIS A 124 1.44 -36.13 -6.92
C HIS A 124 -0.08 -36.36 -6.81
N GLY A 125 -0.89 -35.77 -7.68
CA GLY A 125 -2.37 -35.90 -7.66
C GLY A 125 -3.06 -34.82 -6.86
N ALA A 126 -2.53 -34.42 -5.69
CA ALA A 126 -3.04 -33.32 -4.87
C ALA A 126 -1.88 -32.56 -4.21
N ALA A 127 -1.97 -31.23 -4.19
CA ALA A 127 -1.02 -30.35 -3.51
C ALA A 127 -1.68 -29.07 -3.05
N ILE A 128 -1.27 -28.55 -1.90
CA ILE A 128 -1.78 -27.29 -1.36
C ILE A 128 -0.64 -26.35 -0.95
N ALA A 129 -0.87 -25.07 -1.13
CA ALA A 129 0.01 -24.05 -0.56
C ALA A 129 -0.13 -24.02 0.96
N ALA A 130 0.96 -23.98 1.69
CA ALA A 130 0.95 -23.87 3.15
C ALA A 130 2.20 -23.15 3.68
N ILE A 131 2.06 -22.45 4.79
CA ILE A 131 3.19 -21.81 5.50
C ILE A 131 3.36 -22.49 6.87
N ALA A 132 4.60 -22.67 7.30
CA ALA A 132 4.89 -23.18 8.65
C ALA A 132 4.35 -22.22 9.72
N ALA A 133 3.86 -22.76 10.83
CA ALA A 133 3.43 -21.93 11.95
C ALA A 133 4.64 -21.21 12.57
N SER A 134 4.58 -19.88 12.64
CA SER A 134 5.63 -19.03 13.26
C SER A 134 5.52 -19.00 14.78
N ASP A 135 4.29 -19.00 15.30
CA ASP A 135 4.01 -18.87 16.71
C ASP A 135 3.88 -20.23 17.40
N THR A 136 3.99 -20.24 18.72
CA THR A 136 3.72 -21.44 19.51
C THR A 136 2.23 -21.78 19.48
N VAL A 137 1.89 -22.94 18.93
CA VAL A 137 0.50 -23.40 18.80
C VAL A 137 0.05 -24.13 20.05
N LYS A 138 -1.08 -23.72 20.62
CA LYS A 138 -1.69 -24.33 21.81
C LYS A 138 -3.01 -25.02 21.42
N ARG A 139 -3.15 -26.29 21.80
CA ARG A 139 -4.46 -26.92 21.84
C ARG A 139 -5.13 -26.54 23.14
N VAL A 140 -6.39 -26.13 23.07
CA VAL A 140 -7.14 -25.68 24.25
C VAL A 140 -8.40 -26.52 24.43
N ARG A 141 -8.93 -26.55 25.64
CA ARG A 141 -10.27 -27.07 25.98
C ARG A 141 -11.08 -25.97 26.65
N PRO A 142 -12.41 -25.98 26.55
CA PRO A 142 -13.26 -25.04 27.29
C PRO A 142 -13.01 -25.15 28.80
N TRP A 143 -12.94 -24.04 29.51
CA TRP A 143 -12.87 -24.02 30.97
C TRP A 143 -14.19 -24.43 31.61
N ALA A 144 -15.30 -23.99 31.03
CA ALA A 144 -16.65 -24.42 31.38
C ALA A 144 -17.35 -24.90 30.08
N ALA A 145 -18.42 -25.72 30.20
CA ALA A 145 -19.12 -26.33 29.08
C ALA A 145 -19.89 -25.32 28.18
N ARG A 146 -19.26 -24.18 27.85
CA ARG A 146 -19.80 -23.19 26.92
C ARG A 146 -19.07 -23.26 25.59
N PRO A 147 -19.81 -23.24 24.46
CA PRO A 147 -19.18 -23.19 23.15
C PRO A 147 -18.42 -21.88 22.97
N TRP A 148 -17.31 -21.94 22.24
CA TRP A 148 -16.54 -20.75 21.85
C TRP A 148 -17.45 -19.75 21.14
N SER A 149 -17.50 -18.51 21.64
CA SER A 149 -18.04 -17.35 20.90
C SER A 149 -16.96 -16.27 20.81
N ALA A 150 -16.86 -15.59 19.68
CA ALA A 150 -15.95 -14.47 19.48
C ALA A 150 -16.22 -13.29 20.45
N ALA A 151 -17.35 -13.30 21.14
CA ALA A 151 -17.76 -12.30 22.12
C ALA A 151 -17.28 -12.63 23.54
N SER A 152 -16.85 -13.87 23.83
CA SER A 152 -16.26 -14.24 25.12
C SER A 152 -14.77 -13.92 25.09
N ALA A 153 -14.41 -12.71 25.50
CA ALA A 153 -13.02 -12.27 25.57
C ALA A 153 -12.17 -13.20 26.47
N GLY A 154 -11.56 -14.20 25.85
CA GLY A 154 -10.24 -14.72 26.21
C GLY A 154 -10.06 -15.55 27.48
N LEU A 155 -11.02 -15.67 28.39
CA LEU A 155 -10.81 -16.33 29.69
C LEU A 155 -11.45 -17.72 29.87
N ASP A 156 -12.18 -18.20 28.86
CA ASP A 156 -12.97 -19.44 28.96
C ASP A 156 -12.25 -20.70 28.46
N HIS A 157 -10.94 -20.62 28.21
CA HIS A 157 -10.17 -21.74 27.68
C HIS A 157 -8.91 -22.02 28.51
N VAL A 158 -8.60 -23.29 28.69
CA VAL A 158 -7.36 -23.75 29.32
C VAL A 158 -6.51 -24.47 28.30
N VAL A 159 -5.22 -24.18 28.31
CA VAL A 159 -4.26 -24.92 27.50
C VAL A 159 -4.26 -26.37 27.88
N GLN A 160 -4.54 -27.25 26.92
CA GLN A 160 -4.46 -28.70 27.08
C GLN A 160 -3.04 -29.21 26.79
N GLU A 161 -2.47 -28.74 25.68
CA GLU A 161 -1.10 -29.09 25.28
C GLU A 161 -0.47 -28.02 24.38
N THR A 162 0.83 -28.03 24.30
CA THR A 162 1.59 -27.28 23.30
C THR A 162 1.92 -28.23 22.15
N LEU A 163 1.53 -27.86 20.95
CA LEU A 163 1.81 -28.65 19.75
C LEU A 163 3.22 -28.35 19.23
N ASP A 164 3.85 -29.38 18.67
CA ASP A 164 5.12 -29.19 17.97
C ASP A 164 4.90 -28.40 16.68
N ARG A 165 5.30 -27.12 16.69
CA ARG A 165 5.08 -26.20 15.57
C ARG A 165 5.80 -26.62 14.29
N GLU A 166 6.86 -27.44 14.37
CA GLU A 166 7.58 -27.91 13.19
C GLU A 166 6.73 -28.85 12.34
N THR A 167 5.69 -29.43 12.93
CA THR A 167 4.72 -30.30 12.25
C THR A 167 3.44 -29.56 11.87
N ILE A 168 3.29 -28.26 12.20
CA ILE A 168 2.08 -27.49 11.98
C ILE A 168 2.27 -26.53 10.82
N PHE A 169 1.39 -26.68 9.81
CA PHE A 169 1.34 -25.80 8.67
C PHE A 169 -0.03 -25.14 8.55
N LEU A 170 -0.05 -23.88 8.17
CA LEU A 170 -1.26 -23.10 7.93
C LEU A 170 -1.62 -23.18 6.44
N ALA A 171 -2.68 -23.87 6.11
CA ALA A 171 -3.13 -24.08 4.74
C ALA A 171 -3.53 -22.74 4.08
N GLN A 172 -3.09 -22.57 2.86
CA GLN A 172 -3.48 -21.48 1.98
C GLN A 172 -4.16 -22.04 0.73
N THR A 173 -4.53 -21.15 -0.18
CA THR A 173 -4.87 -21.48 -1.55
C THR A 173 -3.92 -20.72 -2.49
N PRO A 174 -3.60 -21.26 -3.70
CA PRO A 174 -4.34 -22.32 -4.41
C PRO A 174 -4.13 -23.73 -3.82
N GLN A 175 -5.16 -24.55 -3.97
CA GLN A 175 -5.13 -26.00 -3.75
C GLN A 175 -5.28 -26.68 -5.10
N GLY A 176 -4.31 -27.48 -5.50
CA GLY A 176 -4.24 -28.15 -6.81
C GLY A 176 -4.63 -29.62 -6.72
N PHE A 177 -5.43 -30.09 -7.68
CA PHE A 177 -5.90 -31.48 -7.74
C PHE A 177 -5.96 -31.96 -9.18
N ARG A 178 -5.55 -33.18 -9.44
CA ARG A 178 -5.95 -33.85 -10.67
C ARG A 178 -7.47 -34.16 -10.65
N ARG A 179 -8.04 -34.28 -11.83
CA ARG A 179 -9.50 -34.50 -11.99
C ARG A 179 -10.02 -35.67 -11.18
N ASP A 180 -9.35 -36.81 -11.19
CA ASP A 180 -9.74 -38.01 -10.47
C ASP A 180 -9.79 -37.80 -8.96
N VAL A 181 -8.77 -37.12 -8.41
CA VAL A 181 -8.69 -36.83 -6.98
C VAL A 181 -9.77 -35.83 -6.55
N LEU A 182 -9.96 -34.75 -7.33
CA LEU A 182 -11.01 -33.76 -7.02
C LEU A 182 -12.41 -34.39 -7.16
N ALA A 183 -12.63 -35.27 -8.14
CA ALA A 183 -13.89 -35.98 -8.30
C ALA A 183 -14.21 -36.82 -7.07
N ALA A 184 -13.23 -37.56 -6.54
CA ALA A 184 -13.40 -38.35 -5.32
C ALA A 184 -13.71 -37.47 -4.10
N ALA A 185 -12.99 -36.34 -3.94
CA ALA A 185 -13.23 -35.38 -2.86
C ALA A 185 -14.64 -34.74 -2.95
N VAL A 186 -15.07 -34.35 -4.14
CA VAL A 186 -16.41 -33.80 -4.39
C VAL A 186 -17.50 -34.85 -4.10
N ALA A 187 -17.34 -36.08 -4.56
CA ALA A 187 -18.31 -37.17 -4.31
C ALA A 187 -18.48 -37.44 -2.80
N LEU A 188 -17.36 -37.43 -2.05
CA LEU A 188 -17.39 -37.59 -0.60
C LEU A 188 -18.13 -36.42 0.08
N GLY A 189 -17.88 -35.17 -0.36
CA GLY A 189 -18.60 -33.99 0.14
C GLY A 189 -20.12 -34.06 -0.15
N GLN A 190 -20.51 -34.55 -1.32
CA GLN A 190 -21.90 -34.74 -1.72
C GLN A 190 -22.60 -35.86 -0.91
N SER A 191 -21.86 -36.86 -0.41
CA SER A 191 -22.40 -37.90 0.49
C SER A 191 -22.66 -37.41 1.92
N GLY A 192 -22.44 -36.13 2.21
CA GLY A 192 -22.72 -35.50 3.50
C GLY A 192 -21.49 -35.31 4.41
N VAL A 193 -20.32 -35.70 3.98
CA VAL A 193 -19.08 -35.41 4.74
C VAL A 193 -18.76 -33.94 4.66
N GLU A 194 -18.61 -33.30 5.82
CA GLU A 194 -18.22 -31.88 5.92
C GLU A 194 -16.73 -31.74 6.17
N ALA A 195 -16.10 -30.79 5.45
CA ALA A 195 -14.70 -30.43 5.62
C ALA A 195 -14.50 -28.93 5.45
N THR A 196 -13.39 -28.44 5.96
CA THR A 196 -13.02 -27.01 5.89
C THR A 196 -12.54 -26.60 4.50
N ASP A 197 -11.97 -27.57 3.75
CA ASP A 197 -11.46 -27.38 2.39
C ASP A 197 -11.46 -28.70 1.61
N GLU A 198 -11.11 -28.65 0.33
CA GLU A 198 -11.07 -29.80 -0.55
C GLU A 198 -9.89 -30.73 -0.27
N ALA A 199 -8.81 -30.21 0.31
CA ALA A 199 -7.69 -31.05 0.76
C ALA A 199 -8.13 -32.04 1.83
N ALA A 200 -8.88 -31.60 2.83
CA ALA A 200 -9.40 -32.46 3.87
C ALA A 200 -10.41 -33.50 3.33
N LEU A 201 -11.15 -33.19 2.27
CA LEU A 201 -12.00 -34.19 1.58
C LEU A 201 -11.15 -35.19 0.80
N ALA A 202 -10.10 -34.74 0.11
CA ALA A 202 -9.19 -35.64 -0.62
C ALA A 202 -8.45 -36.60 0.32
N GLU A 203 -7.96 -36.10 1.47
CA GLU A 203 -7.34 -36.92 2.53
C GLU A 203 -8.30 -38.00 3.03
N ARG A 204 -9.55 -37.61 3.33
CA ARG A 204 -10.60 -38.57 3.78
C ARG A 204 -11.02 -39.52 2.68
N ALA A 205 -10.85 -39.16 1.41
CA ALA A 205 -11.07 -40.06 0.27
C ALA A 205 -9.85 -40.98 0.02
N GLY A 206 -8.80 -40.91 0.85
CA GLY A 206 -7.64 -41.80 0.78
C GLY A 206 -6.53 -41.30 -0.14
N HIS A 207 -6.56 -40.05 -0.59
CA HIS A 207 -5.52 -39.47 -1.42
C HIS A 207 -4.51 -38.68 -0.58
N PRO A 208 -3.19 -38.89 -0.75
CA PRO A 208 -2.17 -38.06 -0.10
C PRO A 208 -2.20 -36.64 -0.66
N VAL A 209 -2.10 -35.65 0.22
CA VAL A 209 -2.03 -34.23 -0.14
C VAL A 209 -0.65 -33.68 0.19
N HIS A 210 0.07 -33.22 -0.84
CA HIS A 210 1.42 -32.68 -0.71
C HIS A 210 1.41 -31.20 -0.36
N LEU A 211 2.40 -30.74 0.42
CA LEU A 211 2.55 -29.32 0.73
C LEU A 211 3.48 -28.65 -0.27
N VAL A 212 3.07 -27.49 -0.73
CA VAL A 212 3.89 -26.52 -1.48
C VAL A 212 4.19 -25.35 -0.56
N ALA A 213 5.44 -24.88 -0.54
CA ALA A 213 5.79 -23.70 0.24
C ALA A 213 4.89 -22.53 -0.16
N GLY A 214 4.10 -22.04 0.80
CA GLY A 214 3.19 -20.91 0.62
C GLY A 214 3.92 -19.58 0.57
N ASP A 215 3.15 -18.49 0.57
CA ASP A 215 3.65 -17.13 0.61
C ASP A 215 2.99 -16.36 1.77
N ALA A 216 3.81 -15.78 2.66
CA ALA A 216 3.33 -14.96 3.77
C ALA A 216 2.53 -13.72 3.29
N ASN A 217 2.75 -13.27 2.04
CA ASN A 217 1.98 -12.19 1.44
C ASN A 217 0.60 -12.65 0.93
N ASN A 218 0.41 -13.94 0.67
CA ASN A 218 -0.86 -14.51 0.20
C ASN A 218 -1.87 -14.63 1.35
N ILE A 219 -2.11 -13.51 2.05
CA ILE A 219 -3.00 -13.43 3.20
C ILE A 219 -4.46 -13.63 2.78
N LYS A 220 -5.25 -14.20 3.70
CA LYS A 220 -6.71 -14.28 3.55
C LYS A 220 -7.35 -13.11 4.26
N ILE A 221 -8.03 -12.23 3.53
CA ILE A 221 -8.76 -11.11 4.09
C ILE A 221 -10.06 -11.63 4.71
N THR A 222 -10.15 -11.58 6.04
CA THR A 222 -11.28 -12.13 6.81
C THR A 222 -11.95 -11.09 7.70
N THR A 223 -11.23 -10.03 8.08
CA THR A 223 -11.69 -8.94 8.95
C THR A 223 -11.46 -7.57 8.29
N ALA A 224 -12.01 -6.52 8.87
CA ALA A 224 -11.77 -5.14 8.42
C ALA A 224 -10.28 -4.75 8.61
N GLU A 225 -9.66 -5.21 9.69
CA GLU A 225 -8.25 -5.00 9.98
C GLU A 225 -7.35 -5.63 8.93
N ASP A 226 -7.69 -6.85 8.44
CA ASP A 226 -6.98 -7.49 7.34
C ASP A 226 -7.04 -6.64 6.05
N LEU A 227 -8.23 -6.08 5.75
CA LEU A 227 -8.42 -5.23 4.59
C LEU A 227 -7.58 -3.94 4.68
N ASP A 228 -7.54 -3.33 5.85
CA ASP A 228 -6.72 -2.14 6.07
C ASP A 228 -5.22 -2.45 6.04
N ALA A 229 -4.81 -3.61 6.55
CA ALA A 229 -3.44 -4.09 6.40
C ALA A 229 -3.07 -4.35 4.93
N ALA A 230 -3.98 -4.94 4.15
CA ALA A 230 -3.83 -5.15 2.73
C ALA A 230 -3.69 -3.83 1.96
N ARG A 231 -4.53 -2.83 2.25
CA ARG A 231 -4.44 -1.47 1.67
C ARG A 231 -3.10 -0.80 1.97
N ARG A 232 -2.60 -0.92 3.21
CA ARG A 232 -1.27 -0.39 3.57
C ARG A 232 -0.15 -1.04 2.78
N ARG A 233 -0.23 -2.35 2.50
CA ARG A 233 0.77 -3.09 1.70
C ARG A 233 0.77 -2.66 0.23
N MET A 234 -0.38 -2.35 -0.34
CA MET A 234 -0.51 -1.89 -1.74
C MET A 234 -0.07 -0.45 -1.95
N ARG A 235 -0.05 0.36 -0.90
CA ARG A 235 0.49 1.72 -1.04
C ARG A 235 1.96 1.61 -1.42
N PRO A 236 2.38 2.16 -2.58
CA PRO A 236 3.78 2.22 -2.91
C PRO A 236 4.52 2.85 -1.73
N ALA A 237 5.69 2.32 -1.39
CA ALA A 237 6.55 2.95 -0.42
C ALA A 237 6.64 4.43 -0.84
N ARG A 238 6.15 5.35 0.01
CA ARG A 238 6.23 6.79 -0.28
C ARG A 238 7.71 7.14 -0.28
N THR A 239 8.35 7.02 -1.43
CA THR A 239 9.73 7.43 -1.62
C THR A 239 9.77 8.93 -1.47
N GLY A 240 10.24 9.39 -0.32
CA GLY A 240 10.55 10.80 -0.11
C GLY A 240 11.75 11.18 -0.98
N ARG A 241 11.71 12.38 -1.56
CA ARG A 241 12.87 12.99 -2.20
C ARG A 241 13.33 14.17 -1.35
N ALA A 242 14.62 14.22 -1.06
CA ALA A 242 15.24 15.34 -0.36
C ALA A 242 15.95 16.24 -1.37
N GLY A 243 15.84 17.55 -1.17
CA GLY A 243 16.60 18.55 -1.89
C GLY A 243 17.23 19.51 -0.92
N LEU A 244 18.39 20.01 -1.29
CA LEU A 244 19.16 21.03 -0.58
C LEU A 244 19.13 22.34 -1.39
N GLY A 245 18.88 23.46 -0.72
CA GLY A 245 19.02 24.80 -1.29
C GLY A 245 19.91 25.65 -0.42
N TYR A 246 20.62 26.53 -1.05
CA TYR A 246 21.52 27.52 -0.41
C TYR A 246 21.44 28.83 -1.16
N ASP A 247 21.32 29.94 -0.42
CA ASP A 247 21.40 31.29 -0.98
C ASP A 247 22.18 32.22 -0.09
N LEU A 248 22.85 33.20 -0.69
CA LEU A 248 23.69 34.19 -0.03
C LEU A 248 23.53 35.58 -0.67
N HIS A 249 23.23 36.58 0.13
CA HIS A 249 23.13 37.97 -0.32
C HIS A 249 23.99 38.90 0.50
N ARG A 250 24.50 39.95 -0.17
CA ARG A 250 25.18 41.08 0.52
C ARG A 250 24.15 41.91 1.27
N LEU A 251 24.51 42.38 2.46
CA LEU A 251 23.73 43.34 3.24
C LEU A 251 24.15 44.77 2.92
N VAL A 252 23.19 45.63 2.56
CA VAL A 252 23.40 47.04 2.22
C VAL A 252 22.41 47.92 2.98
N SER A 253 22.77 49.18 3.23
CA SER A 253 21.89 50.15 3.83
C SER A 253 20.79 50.60 2.86
N GLY A 254 19.63 50.98 3.39
CA GLY A 254 18.52 51.52 2.61
C GLY A 254 17.62 50.50 1.90
N ARG A 255 17.84 49.19 2.11
CA ARG A 255 16.93 48.14 1.68
C ARG A 255 16.25 47.48 2.88
N PRO A 256 15.00 47.01 2.76
CA PRO A 256 14.36 46.24 3.81
C PRO A 256 15.03 44.85 3.93
N LEU A 257 15.06 44.30 5.13
CA LEU A 257 15.45 42.92 5.37
C LEU A 257 14.15 42.07 5.41
N ILE A 258 13.98 41.20 4.42
CA ILE A 258 12.80 40.33 4.31
C ILE A 258 13.27 38.88 4.43
N LEU A 259 12.64 38.10 5.32
CA LEU A 259 12.97 36.69 5.57
C LEU A 259 11.69 35.86 5.65
N GLY A 260 11.53 34.91 4.74
CA GLY A 260 10.30 34.10 4.64
C GLY A 260 9.05 34.96 4.44
N GLY A 261 9.18 36.10 3.74
CA GLY A 261 8.13 37.07 3.51
C GLY A 261 7.85 38.02 4.67
N VAL A 262 8.57 37.90 5.78
CA VAL A 262 8.42 38.76 6.98
C VAL A 262 9.47 39.88 6.95
N THR A 263 9.04 41.14 7.09
CA THR A 263 9.95 42.25 7.22
C THR A 263 10.56 42.29 8.61
N ILE A 264 11.88 42.28 8.68
CA ILE A 264 12.66 42.29 9.92
C ILE A 264 13.19 43.71 10.15
N PRO A 265 12.97 44.32 11.31
CA PRO A 265 13.54 45.61 11.64
C PRO A 265 15.09 45.56 11.59
N SER A 266 15.69 46.28 10.65
CA SER A 266 17.13 46.29 10.43
C SER A 266 17.54 47.55 9.67
N GLU A 267 18.74 48.10 9.96
CA GLU A 267 19.33 49.18 9.22
C GLU A 267 19.87 48.79 7.84
N ARG A 268 20.05 47.44 7.66
CA ARG A 268 20.55 46.85 6.42
C ARG A 268 19.60 45.79 5.95
N GLY A 269 19.45 45.68 4.63
CA GLY A 269 18.69 44.59 3.98
C GLY A 269 19.49 43.95 2.87
N ALA A 270 19.00 42.83 2.39
CA ALA A 270 19.64 42.01 1.37
C ALA A 270 19.60 42.73 -0.01
N LEU A 271 20.71 42.66 -0.74
CA LEU A 271 20.83 43.17 -2.11
C LEU A 271 20.57 42.02 -3.09
N GLY A 272 19.57 42.18 -3.93
CA GLY A 272 19.25 41.22 -5.00
C GLY A 272 18.31 41.80 -6.05
N TYR A 273 18.00 41.02 -7.06
CA TYR A 273 17.13 41.41 -8.18
C TYR A 273 15.66 41.45 -7.79
N SER A 274 15.25 40.51 -6.95
CA SER A 274 13.92 40.46 -6.30
C SER A 274 13.92 41.22 -4.98
N ASP A 275 13.03 40.89 -4.03
CA ASP A 275 13.05 41.34 -2.66
C ASP A 275 14.25 40.77 -1.85
N ALA A 276 15.03 39.87 -2.46
CA ALA A 276 16.24 39.24 -1.93
C ALA A 276 16.01 38.44 -0.61
N ASP A 277 14.87 37.78 -0.50
CA ASP A 277 14.56 36.90 0.62
C ASP A 277 15.33 35.58 0.52
N VAL A 278 16.48 35.50 1.18
CA VAL A 278 17.36 34.32 1.15
C VAL A 278 16.67 33.04 1.66
N VAL A 279 15.68 33.16 2.55
CA VAL A 279 14.93 32.03 3.09
C VAL A 279 14.05 31.43 2.00
N CYS A 280 13.27 32.27 1.32
CA CYS A 280 12.42 31.84 0.23
C CYS A 280 13.23 31.27 -0.95
N HIS A 281 14.39 31.88 -1.28
CA HIS A 281 15.25 31.36 -2.35
C HIS A 281 15.87 30.02 -2.00
N ALA A 282 16.39 29.84 -0.80
CA ALA A 282 16.94 28.56 -0.37
C ALA A 282 15.86 27.46 -0.33
N VAL A 283 14.64 27.77 0.13
CA VAL A 283 13.52 26.80 0.12
C VAL A 283 13.08 26.49 -1.31
N THR A 284 13.05 27.48 -2.20
CA THR A 284 12.76 27.29 -3.63
C THR A 284 13.73 26.29 -4.25
N ASP A 285 15.03 26.51 -4.09
CA ASP A 285 16.07 25.61 -4.62
C ASP A 285 15.98 24.21 -4.02
N ALA A 286 15.71 24.10 -2.72
CA ALA A 286 15.50 22.80 -2.08
C ALA A 286 14.33 22.02 -2.69
N ILE A 287 13.21 22.68 -2.97
CA ILE A 287 12.03 22.05 -3.59
C ILE A 287 12.31 21.68 -5.05
N LEU A 288 12.89 22.60 -5.84
CA LEU A 288 13.26 22.34 -7.24
C LEU A 288 14.24 21.17 -7.35
N GLY A 289 15.27 21.16 -6.51
CA GLY A 289 16.26 20.08 -6.46
C GLY A 289 15.63 18.72 -6.12
N ALA A 290 14.77 18.68 -5.09
CA ALA A 290 14.04 17.45 -4.72
C ALA A 290 13.12 16.95 -5.84
N ALA A 291 12.48 17.85 -6.59
CA ALA A 291 11.63 17.52 -7.73
C ALA A 291 12.42 17.22 -9.02
N ALA A 292 13.75 17.35 -9.03
CA ALA A 292 14.64 17.27 -10.19
C ALA A 292 14.24 18.27 -11.30
N LEU A 293 13.95 19.52 -10.91
CA LEU A 293 13.56 20.61 -11.80
C LEU A 293 14.68 21.62 -12.07
N GLY A 294 15.85 21.48 -11.46
CA GLY A 294 16.98 22.42 -11.54
C GLY A 294 16.97 23.39 -10.37
N ASP A 295 17.23 24.66 -10.63
CA ASP A 295 17.40 25.73 -9.65
C ASP A 295 16.50 26.95 -9.93
N ILE A 296 16.51 27.91 -9.00
CA ILE A 296 15.72 29.13 -9.08
C ILE A 296 16.09 29.98 -10.32
N GLY A 297 17.36 30.04 -10.70
CA GLY A 297 17.82 30.82 -11.85
C GLY A 297 17.30 30.32 -13.18
N ARG A 298 17.03 29.02 -13.29
CA ARG A 298 16.42 28.41 -14.48
C ARG A 298 14.97 28.86 -14.69
N HIS A 299 14.20 29.04 -13.63
CA HIS A 299 12.77 29.34 -13.69
C HIS A 299 12.46 30.84 -13.54
N PHE A 300 13.30 31.55 -12.81
CA PHE A 300 13.12 32.96 -12.47
C PHE A 300 14.43 33.76 -12.72
N PRO A 301 14.90 33.78 -13.98
CA PRO A 301 16.19 34.42 -14.30
C PRO A 301 16.16 35.92 -14.04
N ASP A 302 17.26 36.47 -13.53
CA ASP A 302 17.45 37.88 -13.29
C ASP A 302 17.53 38.74 -14.57
N SER A 303 17.68 38.10 -15.73
CA SER A 303 17.57 38.70 -17.04
C SER A 303 16.12 39.02 -17.47
N ASP A 304 15.11 38.47 -16.79
CA ASP A 304 13.71 38.68 -17.11
C ASP A 304 13.11 39.81 -16.26
N PRO A 305 12.67 40.92 -16.87
CA PRO A 305 12.12 42.08 -16.15
C PRO A 305 10.88 41.77 -15.27
N ARG A 306 10.19 40.67 -15.53
CA ARG A 306 9.02 40.25 -14.73
C ARG A 306 9.38 39.95 -13.27
N TRP A 307 10.61 39.57 -13.02
CA TRP A 307 11.08 39.18 -11.68
C TRP A 307 11.79 40.29 -10.92
N LYS A 308 11.95 41.47 -11.55
CA LYS A 308 12.53 42.64 -10.89
C LYS A 308 11.61 43.09 -9.74
N ASP A 309 12.18 43.17 -8.55
CA ASP A 309 11.49 43.55 -7.30
C ASP A 309 10.32 42.61 -6.94
N ALA A 310 10.28 41.41 -7.55
CA ALA A 310 9.25 40.40 -7.25
C ALA A 310 9.34 39.94 -5.79
N ARG A 311 8.18 39.60 -5.21
CA ARG A 311 8.11 38.96 -3.90
C ARG A 311 8.55 37.51 -3.99
N SER A 312 9.60 37.13 -3.27
CA SER A 312 10.13 35.76 -3.28
C SER A 312 9.12 34.71 -2.77
N LEU A 313 8.14 35.09 -1.95
CA LEU A 313 6.99 34.22 -1.61
C LEU A 313 6.15 33.83 -2.83
N ASP A 314 6.03 34.68 -3.85
CA ASP A 314 5.27 34.38 -5.05
C ASP A 314 6.06 33.43 -5.98
N LEU A 315 7.39 33.54 -6.00
CA LEU A 315 8.29 32.58 -6.66
C LEU A 315 8.19 31.22 -5.99
N LEU A 316 8.23 31.19 -4.66
CA LEU A 316 8.07 29.94 -3.88
C LEU A 316 6.71 29.29 -4.14
N ARG A 317 5.62 30.05 -4.21
CA ARG A 317 4.28 29.53 -4.53
C ARG A 317 4.26 28.87 -5.92
N GLN A 318 4.84 29.49 -6.92
CA GLN A 318 4.95 28.91 -8.26
C GLN A 318 5.79 27.63 -8.24
N THR A 319 6.86 27.59 -7.47
CA THR A 319 7.70 26.40 -7.28
C THR A 319 6.93 25.24 -6.67
N VAL A 320 6.09 25.50 -5.67
CA VAL A 320 5.19 24.47 -5.09
C VAL A 320 4.24 23.94 -6.14
N THR A 321 3.66 24.81 -6.98
CA THR A 321 2.80 24.38 -8.10
C THR A 321 3.56 23.47 -9.07
N MET A 322 4.78 23.84 -9.47
CA MET A 322 5.62 23.02 -10.37
C MET A 322 5.94 21.63 -9.76
N ALA A 323 6.17 21.56 -8.46
CA ALA A 323 6.38 20.28 -7.76
C ALA A 323 5.08 19.43 -7.75
N THR A 324 3.95 20.08 -7.50
CA THR A 324 2.62 19.43 -7.51
C THR A 324 2.28 18.87 -8.89
N ASP A 325 2.54 19.60 -9.96
CA ASP A 325 2.33 19.16 -11.36
C ASP A 325 3.20 17.93 -11.72
N ARG A 326 4.30 17.71 -10.98
CA ARG A 326 5.16 16.52 -11.07
C ARG A 326 4.71 15.38 -10.14
N GLY A 327 3.59 15.52 -9.44
CA GLY A 327 3.06 14.52 -8.51
C GLY A 327 3.78 14.49 -7.16
N PHE A 328 4.29 15.64 -6.70
CA PHE A 328 4.93 15.77 -5.40
C PHE A 328 4.20 16.78 -4.51
N GLU A 329 4.18 16.50 -3.22
CA GLU A 329 3.77 17.43 -2.15
C GLU A 329 4.95 17.70 -1.21
N VAL A 330 4.97 18.89 -0.59
CA VAL A 330 5.98 19.21 0.43
C VAL A 330 5.66 18.43 1.70
N GLY A 331 6.61 17.64 2.18
CA GLY A 331 6.49 16.87 3.42
C GLY A 331 6.90 17.66 4.65
N ASN A 332 8.11 18.24 4.63
CA ASN A 332 8.62 19.16 5.64
C ASN A 332 9.75 20.02 5.06
N VAL A 333 10.07 21.12 5.75
CA VAL A 333 11.18 22.01 5.43
C VAL A 333 11.96 22.34 6.70
N ASP A 334 13.29 22.30 6.61
CA ASP A 334 14.21 22.73 7.66
C ASP A 334 15.15 23.78 7.10
N VAL A 335 15.15 24.97 7.72
CA VAL A 335 15.93 26.13 7.28
C VAL A 335 16.90 26.58 8.38
N THR A 336 18.12 26.89 8.01
CA THR A 336 19.08 27.57 8.86
C THR A 336 19.43 28.93 8.23
N VAL A 337 19.14 30.01 8.94
CA VAL A 337 19.51 31.36 8.55
C VAL A 337 20.80 31.74 9.28
N MET A 338 21.80 32.15 8.54
CA MET A 338 23.09 32.63 9.06
C MET A 338 23.13 34.16 8.95
N LEU A 339 23.01 34.83 10.11
CA LEU A 339 22.95 36.30 10.23
C LEU A 339 23.51 36.74 11.57
N GLU A 340 24.47 37.66 11.56
CA GLU A 340 25.06 38.16 12.79
C GLU A 340 24.09 39.05 13.57
N SER A 341 23.43 39.98 12.86
CA SER A 341 22.47 40.93 13.42
C SER A 341 21.44 41.38 12.37
N PRO A 342 20.16 41.59 12.76
CA PRO A 342 19.56 41.49 14.11
C PRO A 342 19.34 40.07 14.59
N LYS A 343 19.03 39.87 15.88
CA LYS A 343 18.63 38.56 16.40
C LYS A 343 17.22 38.23 15.95
N LEU A 344 17.01 37.00 15.47
CA LEU A 344 15.75 36.59 14.82
C LEU A 344 14.78 35.85 15.77
N ARG A 345 15.06 35.72 17.07
CA ARG A 345 14.25 34.95 18.02
C ARG A 345 12.75 35.23 17.90
N ASP A 346 12.37 36.50 17.93
CA ASP A 346 10.95 36.91 17.94
C ASP A 346 10.29 36.86 16.56
N HIS A 347 11.05 36.60 15.52
CA HIS A 347 10.62 36.54 14.12
C HIS A 347 10.49 35.07 13.59
N ILE A 348 11.00 34.09 14.34
CA ILE A 348 11.02 32.68 13.90
C ILE A 348 9.62 32.18 13.65
N ASP A 349 8.68 32.34 14.59
CA ASP A 349 7.31 31.87 14.44
C ASP A 349 6.55 32.61 13.33
N PRO A 350 6.60 33.92 13.18
CA PRO A 350 6.07 34.63 12.00
C PRO A 350 6.63 34.08 10.66
N ILE A 351 7.91 33.81 10.55
CA ILE A 351 8.53 33.24 9.34
C ILE A 351 7.97 31.81 9.07
N ARG A 352 7.92 30.97 10.08
CA ARG A 352 7.35 29.61 9.97
C ARG A 352 5.92 29.63 9.48
N GLN A 353 5.08 30.52 10.04
CA GLN A 353 3.68 30.66 9.66
C GLN A 353 3.50 31.16 8.22
N SER A 354 4.32 32.12 7.80
CA SER A 354 4.34 32.64 6.43
C SER A 354 4.70 31.54 5.43
N LEU A 355 5.77 30.79 5.69
CA LEU A 355 6.19 29.65 4.86
C LEU A 355 5.11 28.55 4.84
N ALA A 356 4.50 28.20 5.98
CA ALA A 356 3.44 27.21 6.08
C ALA A 356 2.27 27.51 5.14
N THR A 357 1.86 28.78 5.12
CA THR A 357 0.78 29.25 4.25
C THR A 357 1.09 29.06 2.76
N VAL A 358 2.32 29.36 2.34
CA VAL A 358 2.72 29.25 0.93
C VAL A 358 2.98 27.81 0.53
N LEU A 359 3.56 27.00 1.42
CA LEU A 359 3.88 25.60 1.17
C LEU A 359 2.65 24.66 1.27
N GLY A 360 1.54 25.15 1.85
CA GLY A 360 0.33 24.35 2.04
C GLY A 360 0.50 23.23 3.06
N ILE A 361 1.34 23.42 4.09
CA ILE A 361 1.61 22.43 5.14
C ILE A 361 1.47 23.07 6.52
N ASP A 362 1.31 22.24 7.57
CA ASP A 362 1.24 22.70 8.94
C ASP A 362 2.57 23.30 9.40
N ALA A 363 2.54 24.35 10.24
CA ALA A 363 3.74 25.03 10.74
C ALA A 363 4.64 24.12 11.61
N ASP A 364 4.12 23.04 12.17
CA ASP A 364 4.90 22.02 12.89
C ASP A 364 5.84 21.21 11.99
N ARG A 365 5.62 21.24 10.66
CA ARG A 365 6.48 20.64 9.64
C ARG A 365 7.56 21.57 9.12
N ILE A 366 7.65 22.78 9.67
CA ILE A 366 8.64 23.80 9.28
C ILE A 366 9.52 24.12 10.47
N SER A 367 10.83 23.88 10.33
CA SER A 367 11.85 24.30 11.25
C SER A 367 12.60 25.50 10.68
N VAL A 368 12.77 26.56 11.46
CA VAL A 368 13.63 27.71 11.14
C VAL A 368 14.58 27.96 12.30
N LYS A 369 15.86 27.90 12.02
CA LYS A 369 16.96 28.11 12.98
C LYS A 369 17.75 29.33 12.57
N ALA A 370 18.13 30.14 13.51
CA ALA A 370 19.02 31.27 13.29
C ALA A 370 20.39 31.02 13.97
N LYS A 371 21.45 31.27 13.26
CA LYS A 371 22.84 31.14 13.71
C LYS A 371 23.61 32.43 13.42
N THR A 372 24.54 32.75 14.31
CA THR A 372 25.62 33.71 14.02
C THR A 372 26.86 32.98 13.54
N ASN A 373 27.75 33.68 12.85
CA ASN A 373 29.05 33.12 12.49
C ASN A 373 30.16 33.60 13.47
N GLU A 374 29.78 34.04 14.68
CA GLU A 374 30.69 34.39 15.78
C GLU A 374 31.79 35.38 15.34
N GLY A 375 31.46 36.37 14.50
CA GLY A 375 32.40 37.35 13.94
C GLY A 375 33.30 36.84 12.80
N VAL A 376 33.16 35.55 12.42
CA VAL A 376 33.96 34.94 11.34
C VAL A 376 33.33 35.22 9.98
N ASP A 377 34.15 35.43 8.95
CA ASP A 377 33.78 35.68 7.56
C ASP A 377 32.93 36.95 7.29
N ALA A 378 32.34 37.06 6.09
CA ALA A 378 31.47 38.16 5.70
C ALA A 378 30.17 38.23 6.49
N ILE A 379 29.61 37.06 6.87
CA ILE A 379 28.38 36.97 7.65
C ILE A 379 28.64 37.45 9.07
N GLY A 380 29.69 36.95 9.71
CA GLY A 380 30.08 37.38 11.05
C GLY A 380 30.46 38.87 11.16
N ARG A 381 30.94 39.50 10.06
CA ARG A 381 31.14 40.93 9.99
C ARG A 381 29.90 41.77 9.67
N GLY A 382 28.73 41.09 9.49
CA GLY A 382 27.45 41.76 9.14
C GLY A 382 27.42 42.33 7.71
N GLU A 383 28.26 41.82 6.82
CA GLU A 383 28.34 42.21 5.40
C GLU A 383 27.45 41.38 4.49
N ALA A 384 27.04 40.19 4.96
CA ALA A 384 26.22 39.25 4.21
C ALA A 384 25.24 38.52 5.11
N ILE A 385 24.24 37.91 4.48
CA ILE A 385 23.28 36.98 5.06
C ILE A 385 23.19 35.75 4.16
N ALA A 386 23.08 34.57 4.77
CA ALA A 386 22.84 33.32 4.01
C ALA A 386 21.69 32.50 4.62
N ALA A 387 21.09 31.66 3.80
CA ALA A 387 20.19 30.62 4.25
C ALA A 387 20.52 29.30 3.59
N GLN A 388 20.35 28.23 4.34
CA GLN A 388 20.42 26.87 3.85
C GLN A 388 19.10 26.17 4.20
N ALA A 389 18.49 25.47 3.24
CA ALA A 389 17.24 24.75 3.42
C ALA A 389 17.35 23.31 2.94
N ILE A 390 16.66 22.43 3.64
CA ILE A 390 16.37 21.07 3.18
C ILE A 390 14.86 20.95 3.05
N ALA A 391 14.37 20.51 1.89
CA ALA A 391 12.99 20.15 1.66
C ALA A 391 12.85 18.65 1.45
N LEU A 392 11.88 18.03 2.11
CA LEU A 392 11.47 16.67 1.83
C LEU A 392 10.17 16.71 1.04
N LEU A 393 10.16 16.14 -0.15
CA LEU A 393 8.97 15.95 -0.97
C LEU A 393 8.46 14.52 -0.83
N ARG A 394 7.14 14.33 -0.90
CA ARG A 394 6.45 13.04 -0.95
C ARG A 394 5.76 12.90 -2.28
N ARG A 395 5.75 11.71 -2.85
CA ARG A 395 4.95 11.43 -4.04
C ARG A 395 3.48 11.29 -3.63
N VAL A 396 2.58 11.98 -4.36
CA VAL A 396 1.11 11.90 -4.16
C VAL A 396 0.56 10.64 -4.81
#